data_586d48bf95039f4a97c5642664d52f4c
#
_entry.id   586d48bf95039f4a97c5642664d52f4c
#
_cell.length_a   1.000
_cell.length_b   1.000
_cell.length_c   1.000
_cell.angle_alpha   90.00
_cell.angle_beta   90.00
_cell.angle_gamma   90.00
#
_symmetry.space_group_name_H-M   'P 1'
#
loop_
_entity.id
_entity.type
_entity.pdbx_description
1 polymer ?
#
loop_
_entity_poly.entity_id
_entity_poly.type
_entity_poly.pdbx_seq_one_letter_code
_entity_poly.pdbx_strand_id
1 'polypeptide(L)'
;MAAEEESIALFLDYENLAIGARDNLGVTFDLKPIGDALAERGRVVVRRAYGDWSMFDEDRRMLTRNHVELIEIPQRMGASRKNAADIKMAVDALELAFERGYLTTFVIGTGDSDFTPLVHKLRELNRRVIGVGIKDSTSALLPPACDEFLFYERLE
;
A
#
# COMPACT_ATOMS: atom_id res chain seq x y z
N MET A 1 -1.65 24.21 -20.72
CA MET A 1 -2.52 23.09 -20.49
C MET A 1 -2.24 22.43 -19.15
N ALA A 2 -3.27 22.14 -18.44
CA ALA A 2 -3.08 21.45 -17.18
C ALA A 2 -2.47 20.08 -17.44
N ALA A 3 -1.56 19.67 -16.58
CA ALA A 3 -1.03 18.31 -16.65
C ALA A 3 -2.19 17.33 -16.53
N GLU A 4 -2.10 16.22 -17.23
CA GLU A 4 -3.09 15.19 -17.08
C GLU A 4 -3.08 14.70 -15.63
N GLU A 5 -4.27 14.50 -15.10
CA GLU A 5 -4.41 14.00 -13.75
C GLU A 5 -3.87 12.58 -13.68
N GLU A 6 -2.98 12.33 -12.71
CA GLU A 6 -2.46 10.99 -12.51
C GLU A 6 -3.56 10.07 -12.00
N SER A 7 -3.58 8.84 -12.50
CA SER A 7 -4.49 7.81 -12.02
C SER A 7 -3.71 6.87 -11.11
N ILE A 8 -4.16 6.74 -9.89
CA ILE A 8 -3.41 6.09 -8.82
C ILE A 8 -4.07 4.80 -8.40
N ALA A 9 -3.27 3.75 -8.27
CA ALA A 9 -3.70 2.48 -7.65
C ALA A 9 -2.99 2.35 -6.31
N LEU A 10 -3.78 2.16 -5.25
CA LEU A 10 -3.29 2.08 -3.88
C LEU A 10 -3.41 0.65 -3.37
N PHE A 11 -2.28 0.11 -2.90
CA PHE A 11 -2.21 -1.24 -2.34
C PHE A 11 -1.64 -1.17 -0.94
N LEU A 12 -2.36 -1.71 0.03
CA LEU A 12 -1.97 -1.64 1.43
C LEU A 12 -1.69 -3.04 1.99
N ASP A 13 -0.47 -3.24 2.48
CA ASP A 13 -0.12 -4.39 3.30
C ASP A 13 -0.60 -4.05 4.70
N TYR A 14 -1.86 -4.38 4.99
CA TYR A 14 -2.52 -3.80 6.14
C TYR A 14 -1.93 -4.22 7.48
N GLU A 15 -1.52 -5.48 7.61
CA GLU A 15 -0.90 -5.91 8.88
C GLU A 15 0.35 -5.11 9.19
N ASN A 16 1.20 -4.91 8.18
CA ASN A 16 2.43 -4.15 8.39
C ASN A 16 2.12 -2.73 8.86
N LEU A 17 1.16 -2.08 8.22
CA LEU A 17 0.82 -0.70 8.57
C LEU A 17 0.11 -0.58 9.91
N ALA A 18 -0.87 -1.45 10.17
CA ALA A 18 -1.66 -1.37 11.39
C ALA A 18 -0.81 -1.73 12.62
N ILE A 19 -0.01 -2.78 12.50
CA ILE A 19 0.85 -3.20 13.60
C ILE A 19 1.94 -2.16 13.83
N GLY A 20 2.52 -1.61 12.76
CA GLY A 20 3.51 -0.56 12.89
C GLY A 20 2.97 0.68 13.57
N ALA A 21 1.76 1.09 13.21
CA ALA A 21 1.14 2.26 13.84
C ALA A 21 0.89 2.01 15.33
N ARG A 22 0.38 0.82 15.66
CA ARG A 22 0.12 0.48 17.05
C ARG A 22 1.41 0.40 17.87
N ASP A 23 2.40 -0.33 17.37
CA ASP A 23 3.59 -0.66 18.15
C ASP A 23 4.60 0.48 18.18
N ASN A 24 4.70 1.28 17.14
CA ASN A 24 5.70 2.34 17.06
C ASN A 24 5.14 3.72 17.35
N LEU A 25 3.86 3.95 17.09
CA LEU A 25 3.25 5.28 17.26
C LEU A 25 2.19 5.30 18.34
N GLY A 26 1.73 4.12 18.80
CA GLY A 26 0.68 4.05 19.80
C GLY A 26 -0.66 4.55 19.32
N VAL A 27 -0.91 4.46 18.01
CA VAL A 27 -2.16 4.95 17.42
C VAL A 27 -2.80 3.88 16.55
N THR A 28 -4.09 4.05 16.30
CA THR A 28 -4.80 3.23 15.32
C THR A 28 -4.55 3.81 13.94
N PHE A 29 -4.19 2.96 13.00
CA PHE A 29 -3.94 3.40 11.63
C PHE A 29 -5.21 4.01 11.01
N ASP A 30 -5.06 5.15 10.34
CA ASP A 30 -6.16 5.82 9.66
C ASP A 30 -5.73 6.12 8.22
N LEU A 31 -6.60 5.81 7.28
CA LEU A 31 -6.29 6.02 5.87
C LEU A 31 -6.37 7.50 5.46
N LYS A 32 -7.10 8.31 6.21
CA LYS A 32 -7.36 9.69 5.80
C LYS A 32 -6.10 10.51 5.49
N PRO A 33 -5.06 10.51 6.33
CA PRO A 33 -3.86 11.29 5.99
C PRO A 33 -3.23 10.85 4.68
N ILE A 34 -3.24 9.55 4.40
CA ILE A 34 -2.70 9.02 3.15
C ILE A 34 -3.58 9.46 1.98
N GLY A 35 -4.90 9.34 2.14
CA GLY A 35 -5.83 9.76 1.10
C GLY A 35 -5.68 11.22 0.75
N ASP A 36 -5.52 12.07 1.77
CA ASP A 36 -5.34 13.51 1.55
C ASP A 36 -4.03 13.79 0.81
N ALA A 37 -2.96 13.08 1.18
CA ALA A 37 -1.68 13.27 0.51
C ALA A 37 -1.73 12.83 -0.94
N LEU A 38 -2.43 11.72 -1.23
CA LEU A 38 -2.55 11.24 -2.59
C LEU A 38 -3.46 12.11 -3.44
N ALA A 39 -4.47 12.74 -2.83
CA ALA A 39 -5.36 13.64 -3.55
C ALA A 39 -4.61 14.84 -4.14
N GLU A 40 -3.49 15.22 -3.52
CA GLU A 40 -2.65 16.30 -4.05
C GLU A 40 -1.87 15.86 -5.29
N ARG A 41 -1.75 14.56 -5.52
CA ARG A 41 -0.94 14.00 -6.59
C ARG A 41 -1.77 13.46 -7.76
N GLY A 42 -3.05 13.19 -7.55
CA GLY A 42 -3.89 12.65 -8.61
C GLY A 42 -5.15 12.04 -8.04
N ARG A 43 -5.78 11.20 -8.85
CA ARG A 43 -7.03 10.54 -8.48
C ARG A 43 -6.77 9.08 -8.14
N VAL A 44 -7.17 8.67 -6.96
CA VAL A 44 -7.07 7.26 -6.55
C VAL A 44 -8.27 6.52 -7.11
N VAL A 45 -8.03 5.63 -8.05
CA VAL A 45 -9.11 4.89 -8.72
C VAL A 45 -9.17 3.42 -8.32
N VAL A 46 -8.11 2.90 -7.72
CA VAL A 46 -8.09 1.53 -7.18
C VAL A 46 -7.56 1.62 -5.76
N ARG A 47 -8.27 0.97 -4.83
CA ARG A 47 -7.86 0.91 -3.42
C ARG A 47 -8.06 -0.51 -2.93
N ARG A 48 -6.99 -1.18 -2.55
CA ARG A 48 -7.05 -2.56 -2.04
C ARG A 48 -6.19 -2.71 -0.80
N ALA A 49 -6.72 -3.39 0.21
CA ALA A 49 -5.99 -3.67 1.44
C ALA A 49 -5.99 -5.17 1.69
N TYR A 50 -4.83 -5.69 2.02
CA TYR A 50 -4.59 -7.13 2.16
C TYR A 50 -4.33 -7.49 3.61
N GLY A 51 -5.02 -8.49 4.11
CA GLY A 51 -4.83 -8.92 5.47
C GLY A 51 -5.83 -9.99 5.89
N ASP A 52 -5.65 -10.49 7.10
CA ASP A 52 -6.63 -11.36 7.73
C ASP A 52 -7.60 -10.47 8.50
N TRP A 53 -8.76 -10.23 7.91
CA TRP A 53 -9.69 -9.23 8.41
C TRP A 53 -10.38 -9.64 9.70
N SER A 54 -10.29 -10.90 10.09
CA SER A 54 -10.80 -11.30 11.41
C SER A 54 -9.97 -10.66 12.53
N MET A 55 -8.72 -10.28 12.26
CA MET A 55 -7.84 -9.64 13.23
C MET A 55 -8.03 -8.12 13.27
N PHE A 56 -8.69 -7.55 12.28
CA PHE A 56 -8.83 -6.09 12.14
C PHE A 56 -10.29 -5.71 11.95
N ASP A 57 -11.15 -6.32 12.75
CA ASP A 57 -12.59 -6.15 12.58
C ASP A 57 -13.05 -4.69 12.69
N GLU A 58 -12.45 -3.95 13.62
CA GLU A 58 -12.79 -2.53 13.79
C GLU A 58 -12.30 -1.68 12.62
N ASP A 59 -11.16 -2.05 12.05
CA ASP A 59 -10.55 -1.29 10.96
C ASP A 59 -11.34 -1.44 9.67
N ARG A 60 -12.06 -2.54 9.50
CA ARG A 60 -12.84 -2.79 8.29
C ARG A 60 -13.83 -1.68 8.00
N ARG A 61 -14.46 -1.15 9.04
CA ARG A 61 -15.45 -0.10 8.88
C ARG A 61 -14.82 1.17 8.32
N MET A 62 -13.67 1.55 8.85
CA MET A 62 -12.94 2.72 8.37
C MET A 62 -12.54 2.55 6.91
N LEU A 63 -12.00 1.37 6.57
CA LEU A 63 -11.55 1.11 5.21
C LEU A 63 -12.72 1.07 4.23
N THR A 64 -13.82 0.44 4.62
CA THR A 64 -15.00 0.36 3.77
C THR A 64 -15.59 1.74 3.49
N ARG A 65 -15.60 2.63 4.51
CA ARG A 65 -16.07 4.00 4.30
C ARG A 65 -15.19 4.77 3.32
N ASN A 66 -13.93 4.40 3.21
CA ASN A 66 -13.01 5.02 2.27
C ASN A 66 -12.94 4.27 0.94
N HIS A 67 -13.90 3.40 0.69
CA HIS A 67 -14.04 2.66 -0.57
C HIS A 67 -12.86 1.75 -0.87
N VAL A 68 -12.27 1.17 0.17
CA VAL A 68 -11.16 0.23 0.02
C VAL A 68 -11.72 -1.17 -0.13
N GLU A 69 -11.26 -1.88 -1.15
CA GLU A 69 -11.59 -3.28 -1.32
C GLU A 69 -10.72 -4.11 -0.39
N LEU A 70 -11.35 -4.96 0.42
CA LEU A 70 -10.65 -5.80 1.39
C LEU A 70 -10.37 -7.15 0.78
N ILE A 71 -9.09 -7.50 0.67
CA ILE A 71 -8.67 -8.79 0.14
C ILE A 71 -8.28 -9.67 1.31
N GLU A 72 -9.01 -10.77 1.47
CA GLU A 72 -8.81 -11.68 2.59
C GLU A 72 -7.61 -12.58 2.35
N ILE A 73 -6.69 -12.61 3.31
CA ILE A 73 -5.56 -13.52 3.31
C ILE A 73 -5.72 -14.39 4.55
N PRO A 74 -6.28 -15.60 4.42
CA PRO A 74 -6.53 -16.43 5.59
C PRO A 74 -5.25 -16.82 6.33
N GLN A 75 -5.33 -16.84 7.66
CA GLN A 75 -4.24 -17.35 8.48
C GLN A 75 -4.25 -18.87 8.36
N ARG A 76 -3.19 -19.41 7.78
CA ARG A 76 -3.05 -20.85 7.65
C ARG A 76 -1.90 -21.34 8.51
N MET A 77 -2.01 -22.59 8.93
CA MET A 77 -0.91 -23.25 9.63
C MET A 77 0.25 -23.40 8.67
N GLY A 78 1.46 -23.10 9.13
CA GLY A 78 2.66 -23.30 8.36
C GLY A 78 3.38 -22.02 7.97
N ALA A 79 4.61 -22.19 7.50
CA ALA A 79 5.50 -21.06 7.21
C ALA A 79 5.06 -20.22 5.99
N SER A 80 4.37 -20.84 5.05
CA SER A 80 4.01 -20.17 3.80
C SER A 80 3.03 -19.01 4.00
N ARG A 81 2.28 -19.01 5.08
CA ARG A 81 1.32 -17.94 5.33
C ARG A 81 1.98 -16.57 5.52
N LYS A 82 3.26 -16.57 5.91
CA LYS A 82 3.99 -15.34 6.19
C LYS A 82 4.08 -14.43 4.97
N ASN A 83 4.18 -15.02 3.79
CA ASN A 83 4.37 -14.26 2.55
C ASN A 83 3.12 -14.27 1.67
N ALA A 84 2.02 -14.86 2.14
CA ALA A 84 0.84 -14.99 1.30
C ALA A 84 0.26 -13.64 0.88
N ALA A 85 0.18 -12.71 1.83
CA ALA A 85 -0.34 -11.37 1.53
C ALA A 85 0.59 -10.64 0.58
N ASP A 86 1.90 -10.74 0.80
CA ASP A 86 2.91 -10.08 -0.03
C ASP A 86 2.82 -10.56 -1.47
N ILE A 87 2.73 -11.87 -1.64
CA ILE A 87 2.67 -12.46 -2.97
C ILE A 87 1.40 -12.05 -3.68
N LYS A 88 0.26 -12.13 -2.99
CA LYS A 88 -1.02 -11.76 -3.58
C LYS A 88 -1.02 -10.30 -4.00
N MET A 89 -0.53 -9.43 -3.14
CA MET A 89 -0.48 -8.01 -3.44
C MET A 89 0.42 -7.71 -4.64
N ALA A 90 1.59 -8.36 -4.70
CA ALA A 90 2.51 -8.16 -5.81
C ALA A 90 1.89 -8.65 -7.13
N VAL A 91 1.24 -9.81 -7.10
CA VAL A 91 0.59 -10.34 -8.30
C VAL A 91 -0.52 -9.42 -8.78
N ASP A 92 -1.35 -8.95 -7.86
CA ASP A 92 -2.46 -8.07 -8.21
C ASP A 92 -1.96 -6.75 -8.79
N ALA A 93 -0.91 -6.18 -8.19
CA ALA A 93 -0.37 -4.90 -8.68
C ALA A 93 0.20 -5.05 -10.08
N LEU A 94 0.93 -6.13 -10.34
CA LEU A 94 1.48 -6.37 -11.67
C LEU A 94 0.40 -6.62 -12.69
N GLU A 95 -0.62 -7.39 -12.31
CA GLU A 95 -1.74 -7.65 -13.20
C GLU A 95 -2.40 -6.36 -13.65
N LEU A 96 -2.66 -5.46 -12.70
CA LEU A 96 -3.26 -4.17 -13.02
C LEU A 96 -2.34 -3.31 -13.88
N ALA A 97 -1.03 -3.38 -13.62
CA ALA A 97 -0.08 -2.59 -14.42
C ALA A 97 -0.11 -3.04 -15.88
N PHE A 98 -0.26 -4.35 -16.14
CA PHE A 98 -0.34 -4.85 -17.49
C PHE A 98 -1.70 -4.62 -18.13
N GLU A 99 -2.78 -4.73 -17.35
CA GLU A 99 -4.13 -4.65 -17.90
C GLU A 99 -4.65 -3.23 -18.06
N ARG A 100 -4.22 -2.31 -17.19
CA ARG A 100 -4.77 -0.95 -17.14
C ARG A 100 -3.68 0.07 -17.37
N GLY A 101 -3.42 0.33 -18.65
CA GLY A 101 -2.36 1.26 -19.04
C GLY A 101 -2.55 2.68 -18.54
N TYR A 102 -3.80 3.06 -18.18
CA TYR A 102 -4.06 4.40 -17.68
C TYR A 102 -3.61 4.61 -16.24
N LEU A 103 -3.29 3.52 -15.50
CA LEU A 103 -2.77 3.65 -14.14
C LEU A 103 -1.31 4.10 -14.22
N THR A 104 -1.06 5.35 -13.88
CA THR A 104 0.27 5.93 -13.99
C THR A 104 1.10 5.80 -12.73
N THR A 105 0.43 5.73 -11.58
CA THR A 105 1.09 5.75 -10.28
C THR A 105 0.60 4.59 -9.42
N PHE A 106 1.53 3.87 -8.81
CA PHE A 106 1.22 2.78 -7.89
C PHE A 106 1.73 3.16 -6.51
N VAL A 107 0.85 3.11 -5.53
CA VAL A 107 1.20 3.39 -4.13
C VAL A 107 1.26 2.08 -3.39
N ILE A 108 2.42 1.78 -2.81
CA ILE A 108 2.66 0.54 -2.10
C ILE A 108 2.81 0.86 -0.61
N GLY A 109 1.80 0.50 0.16
CA GLY A 109 1.76 0.79 1.59
C GLY A 109 2.32 -0.37 2.39
N THR A 110 3.60 -0.31 2.70
CA THR A 110 4.29 -1.33 3.49
C THR A 110 5.68 -0.81 3.85
N GLY A 111 6.31 -1.42 4.85
CA GLY A 111 7.71 -1.15 5.15
C GLY A 111 8.62 -2.31 4.81
N ASP A 112 8.09 -3.37 4.20
CA ASP A 112 8.80 -4.62 3.99
C ASP A 112 9.65 -4.57 2.72
N SER A 113 10.96 -4.82 2.85
CA SER A 113 11.86 -4.80 1.70
C SER A 113 11.59 -5.92 0.71
N ASP A 114 10.79 -6.92 1.08
CA ASP A 114 10.42 -7.98 0.14
C ASP A 114 9.62 -7.43 -1.04
N PHE A 115 9.09 -6.21 -0.93
CA PHE A 115 8.39 -5.57 -2.04
C PHE A 115 9.30 -4.82 -3.00
N THR A 116 10.62 -4.72 -2.73
CA THR A 116 11.51 -4.01 -3.66
C THR A 116 11.47 -4.58 -5.07
N PRO A 117 11.40 -5.92 -5.27
CA PRO A 117 11.28 -6.43 -6.65
C PRO A 117 10.04 -5.92 -7.37
N LEU A 118 8.92 -5.81 -6.67
CA LEU A 118 7.71 -5.25 -7.25
C LEU A 118 7.91 -3.79 -7.65
N VAL A 119 8.50 -3.01 -6.76
CA VAL A 119 8.76 -1.60 -7.01
C VAL A 119 9.63 -1.43 -8.26
N HIS A 120 10.71 -2.21 -8.35
CA HIS A 120 11.59 -2.14 -9.51
C HIS A 120 10.87 -2.52 -10.80
N LYS A 121 10.04 -3.55 -10.76
CA LYS A 121 9.30 -3.97 -11.96
C LYS A 121 8.30 -2.90 -12.41
N LEU A 122 7.58 -2.30 -11.47
CA LEU A 122 6.63 -1.25 -11.80
C LEU A 122 7.34 -0.05 -12.44
N ARG A 123 8.51 0.31 -11.91
CA ARG A 123 9.27 1.41 -12.48
C ARG A 123 9.84 1.04 -13.85
N GLU A 124 10.22 -0.21 -14.03
CA GLU A 124 10.65 -0.69 -15.34
C GLU A 124 9.53 -0.58 -16.37
N LEU A 125 8.28 -0.78 -15.91
CA LEU A 125 7.09 -0.62 -16.75
C LEU A 125 6.67 0.84 -16.90
N ASN A 126 7.52 1.75 -16.48
CA ASN A 126 7.31 3.19 -16.57
C ASN A 126 6.14 3.68 -15.71
N ARG A 127 5.91 3.03 -14.58
CA ARG A 127 4.97 3.52 -13.58
C ARG A 127 5.71 4.25 -12.48
N ARG A 128 5.11 5.32 -11.98
CA ARG A 128 5.63 6.01 -10.80
C ARG A 128 5.25 5.21 -9.57
N VAL A 129 6.18 5.03 -8.63
CA VAL A 129 5.91 4.28 -7.41
C VAL A 129 6.12 5.17 -6.20
N ILE A 130 5.08 5.28 -5.40
CA ILE A 130 5.11 5.99 -4.12
C ILE A 130 4.98 4.95 -3.01
N GLY A 131 5.95 4.91 -2.11
CA GLY A 131 5.86 4.04 -0.95
C GLY A 131 5.24 4.79 0.22
N VAL A 132 4.53 4.07 1.07
CA VAL A 132 3.97 4.62 2.32
C VAL A 132 4.28 3.63 3.44
N GLY A 133 4.85 4.11 4.52
CA GLY A 133 5.15 3.24 5.65
C GLY A 133 5.36 4.01 6.93
N ILE A 134 5.49 3.25 8.02
CA ILE A 134 5.82 3.80 9.33
C ILE A 134 7.35 3.71 9.45
N LYS A 135 7.99 4.83 9.78
CA LYS A 135 9.44 4.92 9.73
C LYS A 135 10.14 3.79 10.48
N ASP A 136 9.74 3.54 11.71
CA ASP A 136 10.43 2.55 12.55
C ASP A 136 10.13 1.10 12.16
N SER A 137 9.17 0.87 11.29
CA SER A 137 8.89 -0.47 10.77
C SER A 137 9.15 -0.56 9.27
N THR A 138 9.91 0.39 8.72
CA THR A 138 10.25 0.41 7.30
C THR A 138 11.72 0.03 7.11
N SER A 139 11.96 -0.96 6.26
CA SER A 139 13.32 -1.32 5.88
C SER A 139 14.01 -0.17 5.19
N ALA A 140 15.27 0.06 5.51
CA ALA A 140 16.06 1.11 4.88
C ALA A 140 16.26 0.88 3.37
N LEU A 141 15.99 -0.33 2.89
CA LEU A 141 16.15 -0.64 1.47
C LEU A 141 14.96 -0.19 0.62
N LEU A 142 13.81 0.03 1.25
CA LEU A 142 12.58 0.30 0.49
C LEU A 142 12.48 1.75 -0.01
N PRO A 143 12.66 2.77 0.83
CA PRO A 143 12.48 4.14 0.36
C PRO A 143 13.35 4.52 -0.84
N PRO A 144 14.64 4.15 -0.89
CA PRO A 144 15.45 4.52 -2.05
C PRO A 144 15.01 3.85 -3.34
N ALA A 145 14.29 2.75 -3.28
CA ALA A 145 13.80 2.06 -4.46
C ALA A 145 12.62 2.78 -5.10
N CYS A 146 11.87 3.55 -4.32
CA CYS A 146 10.67 4.24 -4.78
C CYS A 146 10.99 5.59 -5.38
N ASP A 147 10.07 6.12 -6.21
CA ASP A 147 10.19 7.49 -6.71
C ASP A 147 9.95 8.50 -5.59
N GLU A 148 9.07 8.17 -4.66
CA GLU A 148 8.76 8.99 -3.51
C GLU A 148 8.38 8.07 -2.36
N PHE A 149 8.68 8.46 -1.13
CA PHE A 149 8.26 7.67 0.04
C PHE A 149 7.66 8.60 1.08
N LEU A 150 6.44 8.26 1.51
CA LEU A 150 5.71 9.04 2.50
C LEU A 150 5.72 8.29 3.84
N PHE A 151 6.27 8.91 4.87
CA PHE A 151 6.20 8.35 6.20
C PHE A 151 4.89 8.77 6.85
N TYR A 152 4.10 7.77 7.25
CA TYR A 152 2.76 7.97 7.78
C TYR A 152 2.72 9.00 8.92
N GLU A 153 3.68 8.90 9.85
CA GLU A 153 3.70 9.79 11.03
C GLU A 153 4.00 11.24 10.69
N ARG A 154 4.43 11.51 9.47
CA ARG A 154 4.69 12.88 9.01
C ARG A 154 3.54 13.46 8.21
N LEU A 155 2.50 12.68 7.98
CA LEU A 155 1.31 13.17 7.27
C LEU A 155 0.34 13.77 8.27
N GLU A 156 -0.35 14.82 7.86
CA GLU A 156 -1.30 15.50 8.74
C GLU A 156 -2.73 15.34 8.28
#